data_5bc8d7ae81c00d4f630c8a4eab1dcdb5
#
_entry.id   5bc8d7ae81c00d4f630c8a4eab1dcdb5
#
_cell.length_a   1.000
_cell.length_b   1.000
_cell.length_c   1.000
_cell.angle_alpha   90.00
_cell.angle_beta   90.00
_cell.angle_gamma   90.00
#
_symmetry.space_group_name_H-M   'P 1'
#
loop_
_entity.id
_entity.type
_entity.pdbx_description
1 polymer ?
#
loop_
_entity_poly.entity_id
_entity_poly.type
_entity_poly.pdbx_seq_one_letter_code
_entity_poly.pdbx_strand_id
1 'polypeptide(L)'
;MPAVSVIIVSYKVKHYIEQCLNSVLRSVPDAQILVVDNDSRDGSVEFLHERFPQAEVIANDYNAGFGKANNIALAKATGKYVLFLNPDTVVAERTVPGCIEYMESNPETGAVGVRMQYGNGRFAVESRRSLPTPSVSFWHMIGMGRLFPKSKVFARYHLTYLDNSQMCPIDVVSGAYMFIRKEALDKTGGFDEAFFMYGEDIDLSYRILLEGYQNCYLPLPIVHYKGESTNKTSYRYAKVFYDAMLIFFNKHFHRYSRMFALLVKGAVGVKKMSTYVLQNIWAHRHKLADNTENCLFVGNKEAFDDVSRLISGSEFLRNPLFVEGQGSIEKTLADGIPDDVTAFVFDTSVFSYDDIMDWMYARASEGKRYTMGLYSFQTGKLITEDEVL
;
A
#
# COMPACT_ATOMS: atom_id res chain seq x y z
N MET A 1 -21.57 -16.74 -8.56
CA MET A 1 -20.11 -16.57 -8.48
C MET A 1 -19.86 -15.22 -7.89
N PRO A 2 -18.86 -15.05 -7.01
CA PRO A 2 -18.53 -13.75 -6.45
C PRO A 2 -18.10 -12.79 -7.57
N ALA A 3 -18.38 -11.50 -7.40
CA ALA A 3 -17.93 -10.51 -8.37
C ALA A 3 -16.39 -10.35 -8.33
N VAL A 4 -15.82 -10.50 -7.13
CA VAL A 4 -14.39 -10.29 -6.87
C VAL A 4 -13.80 -11.46 -6.08
N SER A 5 -12.61 -11.92 -6.49
CA SER A 5 -11.71 -12.72 -5.66
C SER A 5 -10.59 -11.82 -5.13
N VAL A 6 -10.46 -11.71 -3.82
CA VAL A 6 -9.39 -10.94 -3.16
C VAL A 6 -8.29 -11.90 -2.73
N ILE A 7 -7.08 -11.65 -3.21
CA ILE A 7 -5.88 -12.46 -2.93
C ILE A 7 -4.92 -11.64 -2.09
N ILE A 8 -4.57 -12.16 -0.92
CA ILE A 8 -3.65 -11.54 0.03
C ILE A 8 -2.51 -12.50 0.34
N VAL A 9 -1.27 -12.07 0.15
CA VAL A 9 -0.08 -12.84 0.57
C VAL A 9 0.44 -12.27 1.88
N SER A 10 0.43 -13.09 2.92
CA SER A 10 0.88 -12.72 4.27
C SER A 10 2.25 -13.31 4.58
N TYR A 11 3.12 -12.52 5.22
CA TYR A 11 4.40 -12.97 5.76
C TYR A 11 4.76 -12.15 7.00
N LYS A 12 4.53 -12.73 8.20
CA LYS A 12 4.87 -12.13 9.51
C LYS A 12 4.20 -10.78 9.79
N VAL A 13 2.93 -10.62 9.39
CA VAL A 13 2.15 -9.36 9.54
C VAL A 13 0.76 -9.61 10.12
N LYS A 14 0.67 -10.51 11.11
CA LYS A 14 -0.57 -11.01 11.71
C LYS A 14 -1.58 -9.91 12.09
N HIS A 15 -1.13 -8.81 12.66
CA HIS A 15 -2.03 -7.75 13.14
C HIS A 15 -2.55 -6.86 12.01
N TYR A 16 -1.72 -6.58 11.01
CA TYR A 16 -2.12 -5.80 9.84
C TYR A 16 -3.10 -6.56 8.96
N ILE A 17 -2.90 -7.87 8.75
CA ILE A 17 -3.82 -8.68 7.94
C ILE A 17 -5.24 -8.74 8.54
N GLU A 18 -5.38 -8.73 9.86
CA GLU A 18 -6.70 -8.66 10.51
C GLU A 18 -7.44 -7.39 10.12
N GLN A 19 -6.78 -6.23 10.22
CA GLN A 19 -7.36 -4.95 9.82
C GLN A 19 -7.64 -4.88 8.31
N CYS A 20 -6.74 -5.40 7.49
CA CYS A 20 -6.91 -5.49 6.05
C CYS A 20 -8.18 -6.29 5.71
N LEU A 21 -8.32 -7.50 6.25
CA LEU A 21 -9.48 -8.36 6.00
C LEU A 21 -10.79 -7.73 6.48
N ASN A 22 -10.80 -7.11 7.66
CA ASN A 22 -11.98 -6.38 8.16
C ASN A 22 -12.37 -5.24 7.21
N SER A 23 -11.42 -4.48 6.69
CA SER A 23 -11.68 -3.40 5.74
C SER A 23 -12.20 -3.92 4.39
N VAL A 24 -11.65 -5.02 3.88
CA VAL A 24 -12.14 -5.68 2.66
C VAL A 24 -13.57 -6.16 2.83
N LEU A 25 -13.89 -6.82 3.94
CA LEU A 25 -15.24 -7.32 4.21
C LEU A 25 -16.27 -6.19 4.38
N ARG A 26 -15.85 -5.01 4.85
CA ARG A 26 -16.72 -3.81 4.87
C ARG A 26 -16.94 -3.25 3.47
N SER A 27 -15.93 -3.30 2.59
CA SER A 27 -16.02 -2.79 1.23
C SER A 27 -16.78 -3.75 0.29
N VAL A 28 -16.56 -5.07 0.42
CA VAL A 28 -17.16 -6.09 -0.45
C VAL A 28 -17.43 -7.38 0.35
N PRO A 29 -18.57 -7.45 1.09
CA PRO A 29 -18.88 -8.56 2.00
C PRO A 29 -18.94 -9.93 1.31
N ASP A 30 -19.34 -9.98 0.04
CA ASP A 30 -19.54 -11.22 -0.73
C ASP A 30 -18.32 -11.63 -1.55
N ALA A 31 -17.14 -11.03 -1.30
CA ALA A 31 -15.92 -11.40 -2.01
C ALA A 31 -15.46 -12.82 -1.64
N GLN A 32 -14.91 -13.52 -2.62
CA GLN A 32 -14.07 -14.68 -2.33
C GLN A 32 -12.75 -14.20 -1.74
N ILE A 33 -12.44 -14.60 -0.50
CA ILE A 33 -11.19 -14.24 0.18
C ILE A 33 -10.22 -15.40 0.13
N LEU A 34 -9.05 -15.20 -0.45
CA LEU A 34 -7.96 -16.16 -0.57
C LEU A 34 -6.72 -15.58 0.11
N VAL A 35 -6.27 -16.19 1.20
CA VAL A 35 -5.07 -15.77 1.94
C VAL A 35 -3.98 -16.81 1.79
N VAL A 36 -2.80 -16.40 1.30
CA VAL A 36 -1.62 -17.27 1.28
C VAL A 36 -0.69 -16.85 2.41
N ASP A 37 -0.55 -17.69 3.42
CA ASP A 37 0.51 -17.56 4.41
C ASP A 37 1.82 -18.10 3.83
N ASN A 38 2.81 -17.23 3.72
CA ASN A 38 4.06 -17.52 3.01
C ASN A 38 5.17 -17.98 3.96
N ASP A 39 4.85 -18.96 4.84
CA ASP A 39 5.74 -19.51 5.89
C ASP A 39 6.03 -18.50 7.02
N SER A 40 4.99 -17.88 7.58
CA SER A 40 5.12 -16.88 8.65
C SER A 40 5.62 -17.47 9.96
N ARG A 41 5.14 -18.65 10.37
CA ARG A 41 5.48 -19.39 11.61
C ARG A 41 5.26 -18.58 12.89
N ASP A 42 4.24 -17.72 12.89
CA ASP A 42 3.92 -16.80 14.00
C ASP A 42 2.49 -17.00 14.54
N GLY A 43 1.84 -18.13 14.18
CA GLY A 43 0.46 -18.43 14.54
C GLY A 43 -0.57 -17.68 13.70
N SER A 44 -0.17 -17.11 12.54
CA SER A 44 -1.09 -16.41 11.62
C SER A 44 -2.12 -17.36 11.01
N VAL A 45 -1.75 -18.59 10.67
CA VAL A 45 -2.65 -19.56 10.02
C VAL A 45 -3.80 -19.94 10.95
N GLU A 46 -3.50 -20.32 12.18
CA GLU A 46 -4.49 -20.69 13.21
C GLU A 46 -5.40 -19.50 13.52
N PHE A 47 -4.81 -18.32 13.68
CA PHE A 47 -5.52 -17.08 13.91
C PHE A 47 -6.50 -16.76 12.78
N LEU A 48 -6.09 -16.91 11.52
CA LEU A 48 -6.94 -16.64 10.36
C LEU A 48 -8.10 -17.64 10.27
N HIS A 49 -7.88 -18.91 10.52
CA HIS A 49 -8.96 -19.91 10.57
C HIS A 49 -9.99 -19.64 11.66
N GLU A 50 -9.55 -19.16 12.83
CA GLU A 50 -10.44 -18.85 13.96
C GLU A 50 -11.26 -17.55 13.69
N ARG A 51 -10.62 -16.50 13.22
CA ARG A 51 -11.21 -15.16 13.11
C ARG A 51 -11.93 -14.92 11.79
N PHE A 52 -11.50 -15.58 10.72
CA PHE A 52 -12.02 -15.40 9.35
C PHE A 52 -12.36 -16.76 8.70
N PRO A 53 -13.35 -17.51 9.24
CA PRO A 53 -13.70 -18.83 8.72
C PRO A 53 -14.21 -18.81 7.28
N GLN A 54 -14.63 -17.64 6.77
CA GLN A 54 -15.02 -17.41 5.36
C GLN A 54 -13.84 -17.27 4.41
N ALA A 55 -12.63 -17.06 4.92
CA ALA A 55 -11.43 -16.96 4.10
C ALA A 55 -10.82 -18.36 3.87
N GLU A 56 -10.46 -18.65 2.62
CA GLU A 56 -9.66 -19.83 2.31
C GLU A 56 -8.19 -19.51 2.57
N VAL A 57 -7.60 -20.14 3.59
CA VAL A 57 -6.19 -19.95 3.96
C VAL A 57 -5.35 -21.07 3.35
N ILE A 58 -4.32 -20.68 2.61
CA ILE A 58 -3.35 -21.57 1.95
C ILE A 58 -2.01 -21.37 2.66
N ALA A 59 -1.56 -22.37 3.43
CA ALA A 59 -0.29 -22.31 4.14
C ALA A 59 0.83 -22.90 3.28
N ASN A 60 1.83 -22.09 2.94
CA ASN A 60 3.05 -22.56 2.29
C ASN A 60 4.05 -23.04 3.35
N ASP A 61 4.84 -24.05 3.02
CA ASP A 61 5.91 -24.61 3.85
C ASP A 61 7.27 -23.90 3.67
N TYR A 62 7.33 -22.94 2.75
CA TYR A 62 8.47 -22.07 2.48
C TYR A 62 8.01 -20.72 1.93
N ASN A 63 8.83 -19.69 2.06
CA ASN A 63 8.58 -18.37 1.44
C ASN A 63 8.80 -18.45 -0.07
N ALA A 64 7.71 -18.54 -0.82
CA ALA A 64 7.71 -18.67 -2.29
C ALA A 64 8.00 -17.35 -3.03
N GLY A 65 8.08 -16.22 -2.32
CA GLY A 65 8.09 -14.88 -2.91
C GLY A 65 6.68 -14.38 -3.24
N PHE A 66 6.58 -13.13 -3.67
CA PHE A 66 5.28 -12.47 -3.86
C PHE A 66 4.51 -13.00 -5.08
N GLY A 67 5.13 -13.02 -6.25
CA GLY A 67 4.47 -13.42 -7.50
C GLY A 67 3.97 -14.86 -7.48
N LYS A 68 4.83 -15.81 -7.06
CA LYS A 68 4.46 -17.23 -6.99
C LYS A 68 3.38 -17.50 -5.94
N ALA A 69 3.44 -16.88 -4.77
CA ALA A 69 2.41 -17.02 -3.75
C ALA A 69 1.05 -16.52 -4.24
N ASN A 70 1.01 -15.37 -4.92
CA ASN A 70 -0.22 -14.88 -5.55
C ASN A 70 -0.75 -15.82 -6.64
N ASN A 71 0.11 -16.44 -7.45
CA ASN A 71 -0.31 -17.38 -8.49
C ASN A 71 -0.95 -18.66 -7.90
N ILE A 72 -0.47 -19.13 -6.74
CA ILE A 72 -1.09 -20.27 -6.02
C ILE A 72 -2.55 -19.96 -5.70
N ALA A 73 -2.86 -18.78 -5.19
CA ALA A 73 -4.22 -18.37 -4.89
C ALA A 73 -5.01 -18.03 -6.18
N LEU A 74 -4.36 -17.45 -7.19
CA LEU A 74 -5.00 -17.11 -8.46
C LEU A 74 -5.62 -18.33 -9.14
N ALA A 75 -5.00 -19.51 -9.03
CA ALA A 75 -5.52 -20.77 -9.55
C ALA A 75 -6.88 -21.17 -8.95
N LYS A 76 -7.24 -20.62 -7.76
CA LYS A 76 -8.50 -20.85 -7.05
C LYS A 76 -9.49 -19.69 -7.19
N ALA A 77 -9.09 -18.59 -7.82
CA ALA A 77 -9.92 -17.41 -7.98
C ALA A 77 -11.05 -17.65 -8.99
N THR A 78 -12.28 -17.41 -8.56
CA THR A 78 -13.51 -17.64 -9.35
C THR A 78 -14.26 -16.33 -9.72
N GLY A 79 -13.84 -15.19 -9.16
CA GLY A 79 -14.46 -13.90 -9.41
C GLY A 79 -14.25 -13.39 -10.83
N LYS A 80 -15.19 -12.59 -11.33
CA LYS A 80 -15.05 -11.84 -12.59
C LYS A 80 -13.84 -10.89 -12.57
N TYR A 81 -13.54 -10.37 -11.38
CA TYR A 81 -12.38 -9.54 -11.08
C TYR A 81 -11.50 -10.20 -10.03
N VAL A 82 -10.21 -9.92 -10.08
CA VAL A 82 -9.22 -10.36 -9.08
C VAL A 82 -8.55 -9.11 -8.50
N LEU A 83 -8.57 -8.99 -7.19
CA LEU A 83 -7.83 -7.98 -6.44
C LEU A 83 -6.61 -8.63 -5.79
N PHE A 84 -5.41 -8.29 -6.23
CA PHE A 84 -4.20 -8.56 -5.47
C PHE A 84 -4.00 -7.41 -4.49
N LEU A 85 -3.86 -7.75 -3.20
CA LEU A 85 -3.86 -6.78 -2.11
C LEU A 85 -2.76 -7.09 -1.09
N ASN A 86 -1.98 -6.08 -0.71
CA ASN A 86 -1.02 -6.24 0.37
C ASN A 86 -1.71 -6.35 1.74
N PRO A 87 -1.17 -7.16 2.67
CA PRO A 87 -1.77 -7.38 3.98
C PRO A 87 -1.68 -6.17 4.93
N ASP A 88 -0.84 -5.19 4.62
CA ASP A 88 -0.65 -3.93 5.36
C ASP A 88 -1.42 -2.74 4.72
N THR A 89 -2.59 -3.06 4.15
CA THR A 89 -3.51 -2.05 3.57
C THR A 89 -4.83 -1.98 4.33
N VAL A 90 -5.46 -0.81 4.28
CA VAL A 90 -6.86 -0.61 4.69
C VAL A 90 -7.63 -0.08 3.50
N VAL A 91 -8.71 -0.76 3.14
CA VAL A 91 -9.55 -0.43 1.98
C VAL A 91 -10.78 0.33 2.44
N ALA A 92 -11.07 1.50 1.86
CA ALA A 92 -12.29 2.24 2.17
C ALA A 92 -13.53 1.54 1.58
N GLU A 93 -14.70 1.80 2.18
CA GLU A 93 -15.94 1.10 1.85
C GLU A 93 -16.33 1.26 0.38
N ARG A 94 -16.14 2.45 -0.24
CA ARG A 94 -16.47 2.72 -1.65
C ARG A 94 -15.43 2.21 -2.64
N THR A 95 -14.25 1.77 -2.20
CA THR A 95 -13.11 1.55 -3.10
C THR A 95 -13.32 0.37 -4.04
N VAL A 96 -13.65 -0.81 -3.50
CA VAL A 96 -13.89 -1.99 -4.37
C VAL A 96 -15.16 -1.84 -5.22
N PRO A 97 -16.31 -1.39 -4.67
CA PRO A 97 -17.50 -1.11 -5.47
C PRO A 97 -17.24 -0.12 -6.60
N GLY A 98 -16.53 0.97 -6.35
CA GLY A 98 -16.18 1.95 -7.38
C GLY A 98 -15.25 1.40 -8.47
N CYS A 99 -14.33 0.49 -8.12
CA CYS A 99 -13.52 -0.23 -9.12
C CYS A 99 -14.38 -1.15 -10.00
N ILE A 100 -15.36 -1.86 -9.41
CA ILE A 100 -16.29 -2.71 -10.15
C ILE A 100 -17.10 -1.85 -11.14
N GLU A 101 -17.73 -0.77 -10.66
CA GLU A 101 -18.55 0.13 -11.47
C GLU A 101 -17.77 0.70 -12.66
N TYR A 102 -16.54 1.16 -12.40
CA TYR A 102 -15.66 1.64 -13.45
C TYR A 102 -15.33 0.57 -14.47
N MET A 103 -14.94 -0.63 -14.02
CA MET A 103 -14.58 -1.75 -14.92
C MET A 103 -15.77 -2.27 -15.74
N GLU A 104 -17.00 -2.25 -15.20
CA GLU A 104 -18.22 -2.59 -15.95
C GLU A 104 -18.49 -1.57 -17.06
N SER A 105 -18.22 -0.30 -16.80
CA SER A 105 -18.45 0.80 -17.75
C SER A 105 -17.33 0.94 -18.79
N ASN A 106 -16.15 0.34 -18.54
CA ASN A 106 -14.95 0.48 -19.39
C ASN A 106 -14.35 -0.90 -19.72
N PRO A 107 -14.92 -1.63 -20.68
CA PRO A 107 -14.50 -3.01 -21.02
C PRO A 107 -13.05 -3.09 -21.55
N GLU A 108 -12.51 -2.01 -22.09
CA GLU A 108 -11.13 -1.91 -22.56
C GLU A 108 -10.11 -1.81 -21.41
N THR A 109 -10.57 -1.57 -20.18
CA THR A 109 -9.68 -1.52 -19.00
C THR A 109 -9.37 -2.92 -18.50
N GLY A 110 -8.09 -3.27 -18.45
CA GLY A 110 -7.59 -4.54 -17.95
C GLY A 110 -7.26 -4.50 -16.47
N ALA A 111 -6.65 -3.40 -15.99
CA ALA A 111 -6.30 -3.24 -14.58
C ALA A 111 -6.53 -1.83 -14.07
N VAL A 112 -6.87 -1.73 -12.78
CA VAL A 112 -7.10 -0.48 -12.06
C VAL A 112 -6.24 -0.43 -10.81
N GLY A 113 -5.53 0.70 -10.66
CA GLY A 113 -4.89 1.12 -9.40
C GLY A 113 -5.67 2.26 -8.75
N VAL A 114 -5.46 2.48 -7.46
CA VAL A 114 -6.21 3.44 -6.66
C VAL A 114 -5.32 4.44 -5.95
N ARG A 115 -5.93 5.47 -5.34
CA ARG A 115 -5.25 6.46 -4.52
C ARG A 115 -4.75 5.81 -3.23
N MET A 116 -3.46 5.47 -3.19
CA MET A 116 -2.82 5.06 -1.96
C MET A 116 -2.38 6.28 -1.17
N GLN A 117 -2.57 6.24 0.13
CA GLN A 117 -2.04 7.22 1.09
C GLN A 117 -1.31 6.50 2.22
N TYR A 118 -0.29 7.16 2.76
CA TYR A 118 0.41 6.71 3.96
C TYR A 118 -0.45 6.90 5.21
N GLY A 119 -0.03 6.33 6.35
CA GLY A 119 -0.69 6.51 7.64
C GLY A 119 -0.80 7.97 8.11
N ASN A 120 -0.12 8.91 7.49
CA ASN A 120 -0.23 10.35 7.74
C ASN A 120 -1.08 11.10 6.71
N GLY A 121 -1.89 10.41 5.93
CA GLY A 121 -2.78 10.98 4.91
C GLY A 121 -2.10 11.46 3.62
N ARG A 122 -0.75 11.45 3.54
CA ARG A 122 -0.05 11.91 2.34
C ARG A 122 -0.22 10.97 1.18
N PHE A 123 -0.39 11.53 -0.01
CA PHE A 123 -0.43 10.76 -1.26
C PHE A 123 0.84 9.93 -1.46
N ALA A 124 0.67 8.63 -1.67
CA ALA A 124 1.75 7.73 -2.04
C ALA A 124 1.99 7.82 -3.56
N VAL A 125 3.13 8.36 -3.96
CA VAL A 125 3.45 8.61 -5.38
C VAL A 125 3.46 7.33 -6.23
N GLU A 126 3.61 6.18 -5.60
CA GLU A 126 3.57 4.85 -6.22
C GLU A 126 2.17 4.44 -6.68
N SER A 127 1.12 5.18 -6.31
CA SER A 127 -0.24 4.98 -6.81
C SER A 127 -0.32 5.05 -8.33
N ARG A 128 0.58 5.81 -8.95
CA ARG A 128 0.63 6.02 -10.40
C ARG A 128 2.06 5.93 -10.91
N ARG A 129 2.28 5.06 -11.86
CA ARG A 129 3.61 4.90 -12.47
C ARG A 129 3.50 4.75 -13.98
N SER A 130 4.49 5.29 -14.69
CA SER A 130 4.72 4.93 -16.09
C SER A 130 5.70 3.75 -16.19
N LEU A 131 5.75 3.13 -17.37
CA LEU A 131 6.76 2.11 -17.64
C LEU A 131 8.18 2.67 -17.43
N PRO A 132 9.05 1.91 -16.76
CA PRO A 132 10.44 2.29 -16.55
C PRO A 132 11.25 2.08 -17.85
N THR A 133 10.92 2.82 -18.93
CA THR A 133 11.75 2.81 -20.14
C THR A 133 13.16 3.30 -19.81
N PRO A 134 14.19 3.05 -20.65
CA PRO A 134 15.56 3.48 -20.37
C PRO A 134 15.68 4.97 -20.03
N SER A 135 14.97 5.86 -20.75
CA SER A 135 14.98 7.30 -20.49
C SER A 135 14.26 7.68 -19.19
N VAL A 136 13.09 7.09 -18.93
CA VAL A 136 12.32 7.32 -17.70
C VAL A 136 13.11 6.86 -16.48
N SER A 137 13.70 5.66 -16.54
CA SER A 137 14.55 5.12 -15.48
C SER A 137 15.78 5.98 -15.23
N PHE A 138 16.42 6.49 -16.28
CA PHE A 138 17.58 7.38 -16.15
C PHE A 138 17.25 8.65 -15.38
N TRP A 139 16.20 9.38 -15.77
CA TRP A 139 15.78 10.60 -15.07
C TRP A 139 15.35 10.35 -13.63
N HIS A 140 14.68 9.23 -13.39
CA HIS A 140 14.29 8.83 -12.04
C HIS A 140 15.51 8.54 -11.15
N MET A 141 16.49 7.77 -11.66
CA MET A 141 17.69 7.37 -10.91
C MET A 141 18.56 8.56 -10.50
N ILE A 142 18.71 9.57 -11.36
CA ILE A 142 19.48 10.79 -11.04
C ILE A 142 18.67 11.84 -10.27
N GLY A 143 17.41 11.52 -9.91
CA GLY A 143 16.59 12.37 -9.04
C GLY A 143 15.96 13.59 -9.71
N MET A 144 16.04 13.72 -11.04
CA MET A 144 15.49 14.87 -11.78
C MET A 144 13.99 15.06 -11.57
N GLY A 145 13.22 13.96 -11.38
CA GLY A 145 11.79 14.04 -11.08
C GLY A 145 11.47 14.73 -9.74
N ARG A 146 12.38 14.68 -8.76
CA ARG A 146 12.23 15.39 -7.48
C ARG A 146 12.53 16.88 -7.61
N LEU A 147 13.51 17.23 -8.45
CA LEU A 147 13.87 18.64 -8.70
C LEU A 147 12.82 19.34 -9.58
N PHE A 148 12.23 18.63 -10.51
CA PHE A 148 11.24 19.15 -11.46
C PHE A 148 9.93 18.34 -11.43
N PRO A 149 9.16 18.36 -10.33
CA PRO A 149 8.00 17.50 -10.13
C PRO A 149 6.83 17.77 -11.11
N LYS A 150 6.79 18.94 -11.73
CA LYS A 150 5.79 19.33 -12.73
C LYS A 150 6.22 19.03 -14.18
N SER A 151 7.43 18.52 -14.40
CA SER A 151 7.94 18.22 -15.74
C SER A 151 7.39 16.89 -16.27
N LYS A 152 6.73 16.91 -17.42
CA LYS A 152 6.26 15.68 -18.13
C LYS A 152 7.40 14.78 -18.60
N VAL A 153 8.64 15.25 -18.67
CA VAL A 153 9.83 14.48 -19.06
C VAL A 153 10.52 13.88 -17.84
N PHE A 154 10.87 14.73 -16.85
CA PHE A 154 11.68 14.30 -15.70
C PHE A 154 10.87 13.59 -14.62
N ALA A 155 9.62 14.00 -14.43
CA ALA A 155 8.72 13.44 -13.41
C ALA A 155 7.81 12.33 -13.96
N ARG A 156 8.10 11.82 -15.18
CA ARG A 156 7.26 10.84 -15.86
C ARG A 156 7.11 9.54 -15.10
N TYR A 157 8.12 9.09 -14.36
CA TYR A 157 8.05 7.80 -13.66
C TYR A 157 6.88 7.72 -12.68
N HIS A 158 6.68 8.73 -11.83
CA HIS A 158 5.57 8.80 -10.86
C HIS A 158 4.41 9.68 -11.31
N LEU A 159 4.44 10.22 -12.51
CA LEU A 159 3.38 11.08 -13.06
C LEU A 159 2.96 12.22 -12.12
N THR A 160 3.92 12.80 -11.38
CA THR A 160 3.64 13.79 -10.33
C THR A 160 3.13 15.14 -10.85
N TYR A 161 3.18 15.32 -12.17
CA TYR A 161 2.59 16.48 -12.85
C TYR A 161 1.08 16.38 -13.07
N LEU A 162 0.46 15.21 -12.79
CA LEU A 162 -0.99 15.00 -12.90
C LEU A 162 -1.67 15.26 -11.55
N ASP A 163 -2.91 15.72 -11.60
CA ASP A 163 -3.74 15.88 -10.42
C ASP A 163 -4.10 14.52 -9.79
N ASN A 164 -3.94 14.41 -8.47
CA ASN A 164 -4.21 13.17 -7.73
C ASN A 164 -5.71 12.91 -7.53
N SER A 165 -6.55 13.94 -7.71
CA SER A 165 -8.00 13.83 -7.58
C SER A 165 -8.70 13.39 -8.87
N GLN A 166 -7.95 13.29 -9.97
CA GLN A 166 -8.49 12.96 -11.29
C GLN A 166 -8.10 11.54 -11.71
N MET A 167 -9.07 10.80 -12.27
CA MET A 167 -8.75 9.54 -12.95
C MET A 167 -7.83 9.79 -14.15
N CYS A 168 -6.94 8.88 -14.42
CA CYS A 168 -6.05 8.98 -15.57
C CYS A 168 -5.54 7.61 -16.02
N PRO A 169 -5.23 7.45 -17.32
CA PRO A 169 -4.50 6.27 -17.77
C PRO A 169 -3.08 6.26 -17.15
N ILE A 170 -2.63 5.08 -16.78
CA ILE A 170 -1.29 4.80 -16.27
C ILE A 170 -0.71 3.59 -16.95
N ASP A 171 0.62 3.45 -16.97
CA ASP A 171 1.22 2.26 -17.55
C ASP A 171 1.28 1.12 -16.53
N VAL A 172 1.57 1.43 -15.25
CA VAL A 172 1.85 0.45 -14.21
C VAL A 172 0.95 0.67 -13.00
N VAL A 173 0.20 -0.37 -12.64
CA VAL A 173 -0.57 -0.47 -11.40
C VAL A 173 0.32 -1.00 -10.29
N SER A 174 0.15 -0.51 -9.07
CA SER A 174 0.92 -0.96 -7.91
C SER A 174 0.46 -2.33 -7.41
N GLY A 175 1.40 -3.23 -7.15
CA GLY A 175 1.12 -4.54 -6.54
C GLY A 175 0.51 -4.47 -5.12
N ALA A 176 0.57 -3.30 -4.46
CA ALA A 176 -0.07 -3.12 -3.16
C ALA A 176 -1.61 -3.13 -3.23
N TYR A 177 -2.17 -2.67 -4.35
CA TYR A 177 -3.58 -2.77 -4.71
C TYR A 177 -3.68 -2.85 -6.24
N MET A 178 -3.96 -4.03 -6.76
CA MET A 178 -4.04 -4.28 -8.20
C MET A 178 -5.34 -5.00 -8.52
N PHE A 179 -6.33 -4.23 -9.01
CA PHE A 179 -7.67 -4.74 -9.35
C PHE A 179 -7.73 -5.04 -10.84
N ILE A 180 -7.89 -6.31 -11.21
CA ILE A 180 -7.71 -6.79 -12.58
C ILE A 180 -8.94 -7.55 -13.08
N ARG A 181 -9.28 -7.35 -14.34
CA ARG A 181 -10.25 -8.17 -15.07
C ARG A 181 -9.71 -9.59 -15.23
N LYS A 182 -10.48 -10.60 -14.79
CA LYS A 182 -10.06 -12.02 -14.86
C LYS A 182 -9.71 -12.43 -16.29
N GLU A 183 -10.47 -11.95 -17.28
CA GLU A 183 -10.20 -12.21 -18.70
C GLU A 183 -8.81 -11.70 -19.15
N ALA A 184 -8.36 -10.56 -18.65
CA ALA A 184 -7.00 -10.05 -18.91
C ALA A 184 -5.93 -10.94 -18.28
N LEU A 185 -6.16 -11.44 -17.04
CA LEU A 185 -5.28 -12.41 -16.40
C LEU A 185 -5.23 -13.74 -17.15
N ASP A 186 -6.35 -14.22 -17.69
CA ASP A 186 -6.38 -15.47 -18.46
C ASP A 186 -5.54 -15.39 -19.74
N LYS A 187 -5.44 -14.18 -20.34
CA LYS A 187 -4.58 -13.94 -21.51
C LYS A 187 -3.10 -13.77 -21.12
N THR A 188 -2.81 -13.09 -20.01
CA THR A 188 -1.45 -12.79 -19.59
C THR A 188 -0.79 -13.86 -18.72
N GLY A 189 -1.58 -14.70 -18.01
CA GLY A 189 -1.09 -15.83 -17.23
C GLY A 189 -0.59 -15.50 -15.81
N GLY A 190 -1.10 -14.46 -15.17
CA GLY A 190 -0.72 -14.10 -13.78
C GLY A 190 0.68 -13.47 -13.67
N PHE A 191 1.28 -13.54 -12.48
CA PHE A 191 2.64 -13.00 -12.23
C PHE A 191 3.73 -13.89 -12.81
N ASP A 192 4.81 -13.30 -13.31
CA ASP A 192 6.02 -14.02 -13.73
C ASP A 192 6.83 -14.41 -12.48
N GLU A 193 6.99 -15.72 -12.25
CA GLU A 193 7.68 -16.28 -11.08
C GLU A 193 9.20 -16.09 -11.09
N ALA A 194 9.78 -15.57 -12.17
CA ALA A 194 11.17 -15.16 -12.20
C ALA A 194 11.45 -13.96 -11.25
N PHE A 195 10.39 -13.19 -10.91
CA PHE A 195 10.45 -12.13 -9.92
C PHE A 195 10.13 -12.70 -8.53
N PHE A 196 11.12 -12.71 -7.64
CA PHE A 196 10.88 -13.12 -6.25
C PHE A 196 10.07 -12.05 -5.50
N MET A 197 10.42 -10.78 -5.68
CA MET A 197 9.76 -9.60 -5.11
C MET A 197 10.20 -8.36 -5.88
N TYR A 198 9.27 -7.42 -6.10
CA TYR A 198 9.42 -6.20 -6.92
C TYR A 198 9.54 -6.46 -8.42
N GLY A 199 8.90 -5.62 -9.19
CA GLY A 199 8.93 -5.65 -10.66
C GLY A 199 7.92 -6.61 -11.30
N GLU A 200 7.37 -7.56 -10.55
CA GLU A 200 6.30 -8.45 -11.00
C GLU A 200 5.02 -7.68 -11.36
N ASP A 201 4.72 -6.60 -10.63
CA ASP A 201 3.60 -5.70 -10.90
C ASP A 201 3.83 -4.87 -12.17
N ILE A 202 5.07 -4.42 -12.41
CA ILE A 202 5.47 -3.73 -13.63
C ILE A 202 5.33 -4.67 -14.83
N ASP A 203 5.81 -5.90 -14.69
CA ASP A 203 5.76 -6.92 -15.74
C ASP A 203 4.32 -7.30 -16.10
N LEU A 204 3.49 -7.57 -15.10
CA LEU A 204 2.08 -7.92 -15.32
C LEU A 204 1.31 -6.76 -15.95
N SER A 205 1.48 -5.53 -15.42
CA SER A 205 0.87 -4.32 -15.99
C SER A 205 1.25 -4.13 -17.46
N TYR A 206 2.52 -4.36 -17.80
CA TYR A 206 2.99 -4.21 -19.17
C TYR A 206 2.42 -5.31 -20.09
N ARG A 207 2.34 -6.57 -19.64
CA ARG A 207 1.71 -7.65 -20.42
C ARG A 207 0.23 -7.39 -20.66
N ILE A 208 -0.50 -6.81 -19.70
CA ILE A 208 -1.89 -6.38 -19.87
C ILE A 208 -2.01 -5.32 -21.00
N LEU A 209 -1.10 -4.34 -21.04
CA LEU A 209 -1.04 -3.35 -22.13
C LEU A 209 -0.72 -3.99 -23.49
N LEU A 210 0.16 -5.00 -23.54
CA LEU A 210 0.50 -5.71 -24.77
C LEU A 210 -0.66 -6.54 -25.33
N GLU A 211 -1.57 -7.00 -24.47
CA GLU A 211 -2.83 -7.67 -24.87
C GLU A 211 -3.91 -6.68 -25.34
N GLY A 212 -3.57 -5.39 -25.44
CA GLY A 212 -4.47 -4.34 -25.97
C GLY A 212 -5.42 -3.73 -24.94
N TYR A 213 -5.32 -4.09 -23.66
CA TYR A 213 -6.05 -3.44 -22.58
C TYR A 213 -5.38 -2.12 -22.15
N GLN A 214 -6.11 -1.32 -21.38
CA GLN A 214 -5.62 -0.12 -20.74
C GLN A 214 -5.48 -0.35 -19.22
N ASN A 215 -4.53 0.31 -18.58
CA ASN A 215 -4.46 0.42 -17.12
C ASN A 215 -4.88 1.82 -16.69
N CYS A 216 -5.64 1.92 -15.62
CA CYS A 216 -6.19 3.19 -15.15
C CYS A 216 -5.93 3.41 -13.65
N TYR A 217 -5.76 4.67 -13.27
CA TYR A 217 -5.76 5.13 -11.89
C TYR A 217 -7.12 5.76 -11.56
N LEU A 218 -7.71 5.33 -10.44
CA LEU A 218 -8.92 5.93 -9.87
C LEU A 218 -8.60 6.62 -8.54
N PRO A 219 -9.20 7.80 -8.24
CA PRO A 219 -8.96 8.52 -6.99
C PRO A 219 -9.75 7.94 -5.80
N LEU A 220 -9.94 6.62 -5.77
CA LEU A 220 -10.58 5.89 -4.67
C LEU A 220 -9.54 5.58 -3.57
N PRO A 221 -9.83 5.80 -2.28
CA PRO A 221 -8.81 5.79 -1.26
C PRO A 221 -8.52 4.41 -0.68
N ILE A 222 -7.23 4.16 -0.41
CA ILE A 222 -6.77 3.15 0.53
C ILE A 222 -5.63 3.72 1.37
N VAL A 223 -5.44 3.20 2.58
CA VAL A 223 -4.20 3.38 3.34
C VAL A 223 -3.27 2.21 3.05
N HIS A 224 -1.97 2.50 2.92
CA HIS A 224 -0.93 1.49 2.82
C HIS A 224 0.20 1.87 3.79
N TYR A 225 0.32 1.15 4.89
CA TYR A 225 1.27 1.45 5.97
C TYR A 225 2.74 1.29 5.55
N LYS A 226 3.02 0.60 4.49
CA LYS A 226 4.29 0.50 3.76
C LYS A 226 5.55 0.26 4.58
N GLY A 227 5.96 -0.96 4.64
CA GLY A 227 7.31 -1.31 5.14
C GLY A 227 7.34 -2.33 6.23
N GLU A 228 6.18 -2.77 6.70
CA GLU A 228 6.08 -3.71 7.81
C GLU A 228 6.76 -5.06 7.52
N SER A 229 6.76 -5.47 6.25
CA SER A 229 7.44 -6.71 5.82
C SER A 229 8.88 -6.53 5.30
N THR A 230 9.37 -5.27 5.14
CA THR A 230 10.68 -5.07 4.46
C THR A 230 11.44 -3.84 4.93
N ASN A 231 12.61 -4.03 5.52
CA ASN A 231 13.54 -2.95 5.85
C ASN A 231 14.24 -2.40 4.59
N LYS A 232 13.74 -1.25 4.08
CA LYS A 232 14.17 -0.60 2.81
C LYS A 232 15.60 -0.03 2.83
N THR A 233 16.20 0.10 4.00
CA THR A 233 17.58 0.59 4.13
C THR A 233 18.61 -0.51 3.96
N SER A 234 18.20 -1.78 3.89
CA SER A 234 19.10 -2.92 3.79
C SER A 234 19.71 -3.06 2.39
N TYR A 235 20.96 -3.46 2.33
CA TYR A 235 21.65 -3.85 1.10
C TYR A 235 20.88 -4.95 0.33
N ARG A 236 20.24 -5.87 1.07
CA ARG A 236 19.43 -6.96 0.52
C ARG A 236 18.24 -6.42 -0.27
N TYR A 237 17.54 -5.40 0.25
CA TYR A 237 16.45 -4.71 -0.45
C TYR A 237 16.92 -4.13 -1.78
N ALA A 238 18.02 -3.34 -1.75
CA ALA A 238 18.55 -2.72 -2.95
C ALA A 238 18.92 -3.78 -4.01
N LYS A 239 19.56 -4.88 -3.60
CA LYS A 239 19.93 -5.97 -4.50
C LYS A 239 18.70 -6.59 -5.17
N VAL A 240 17.69 -7.01 -4.39
CA VAL A 240 16.47 -7.64 -4.93
C VAL A 240 15.75 -6.71 -5.90
N PHE A 241 15.64 -5.43 -5.56
CA PHE A 241 15.03 -4.42 -6.44
C PHE A 241 15.79 -4.27 -7.78
N TYR A 242 17.12 -4.19 -7.74
CA TYR A 242 17.91 -4.06 -8.97
C TYR A 242 17.93 -5.34 -9.80
N ASP A 243 17.96 -6.52 -9.15
CA ASP A 243 17.86 -7.80 -9.85
C ASP A 243 16.51 -7.91 -10.59
N ALA A 244 15.42 -7.51 -9.95
CA ALA A 244 14.09 -7.45 -10.57
C ALA A 244 14.06 -6.50 -11.78
N MET A 245 14.65 -5.32 -11.66
CA MET A 245 14.75 -4.39 -12.78
C MET A 245 15.56 -4.98 -13.96
N LEU A 246 16.64 -5.70 -13.68
CA LEU A 246 17.42 -6.39 -14.72
C LEU A 246 16.61 -7.49 -15.42
N ILE A 247 15.82 -8.27 -14.68
CA ILE A 247 14.91 -9.27 -15.24
C ILE A 247 13.92 -8.58 -16.20
N PHE A 248 13.27 -7.51 -15.76
CA PHE A 248 12.32 -6.76 -16.58
C PHE A 248 12.94 -6.22 -17.87
N PHE A 249 14.12 -5.59 -17.77
CA PHE A 249 14.82 -5.06 -18.95
C PHE A 249 15.30 -6.15 -19.90
N ASN A 250 15.80 -7.27 -19.38
CA ASN A 250 16.19 -8.41 -20.21
C ASN A 250 15.00 -9.03 -20.94
N LYS A 251 13.83 -9.07 -20.29
CA LYS A 251 12.61 -9.64 -20.87
C LYS A 251 12.00 -8.74 -21.96
N HIS A 252 11.90 -7.44 -21.70
CA HIS A 252 11.10 -6.53 -22.53
C HIS A 252 11.93 -5.53 -23.35
N PHE A 253 13.18 -5.27 -22.98
CA PHE A 253 14.04 -4.26 -23.59
C PHE A 253 15.44 -4.77 -23.93
N HIS A 254 15.56 -5.96 -24.50
CA HIS A 254 16.84 -6.64 -24.81
C HIS A 254 17.91 -5.75 -25.43
N ARG A 255 17.52 -4.87 -26.36
CA ARG A 255 18.45 -3.99 -27.07
C ARG A 255 19.18 -3.01 -26.15
N TYR A 256 18.58 -2.67 -25.00
CA TYR A 256 19.10 -1.70 -24.03
C TYR A 256 19.62 -2.36 -22.74
N SER A 257 19.49 -3.67 -22.60
CA SER A 257 19.78 -4.39 -21.35
C SER A 257 21.23 -4.22 -20.87
N ARG A 258 22.22 -4.25 -21.78
CA ARG A 258 23.65 -4.08 -21.45
C ARG A 258 23.95 -2.67 -20.94
N MET A 259 23.42 -1.64 -21.60
CA MET A 259 23.60 -0.24 -21.21
C MET A 259 22.91 0.01 -19.85
N PHE A 260 21.70 -0.54 -19.66
CA PHE A 260 20.97 -0.42 -18.41
C PHE A 260 21.70 -1.15 -17.26
N ALA A 261 22.27 -2.33 -17.50
CA ALA A 261 23.08 -3.05 -16.51
C ALA A 261 24.29 -2.23 -16.04
N LEU A 262 24.94 -1.48 -16.94
CA LEU A 262 26.03 -0.56 -16.58
C LEU A 262 25.54 0.62 -15.73
N LEU A 263 24.40 1.23 -16.10
CA LEU A 263 23.78 2.31 -15.31
C LEU A 263 23.37 1.83 -13.91
N VAL A 264 22.77 0.64 -13.82
CA VAL A 264 22.36 0.03 -12.53
C VAL A 264 23.60 -0.25 -11.67
N LYS A 265 24.66 -0.85 -12.22
CA LYS A 265 25.91 -1.09 -11.47
C LYS A 265 26.53 0.22 -10.99
N GLY A 266 26.53 1.28 -11.81
CA GLY A 266 26.97 2.62 -11.42
C GLY A 266 26.13 3.20 -10.28
N ALA A 267 24.79 3.13 -10.38
CA ALA A 267 23.89 3.64 -9.36
C ALA A 267 24.02 2.89 -8.02
N VAL A 268 24.16 1.56 -8.06
CA VAL A 268 24.45 0.75 -6.86
C VAL A 268 25.77 1.16 -6.21
N GLY A 269 26.82 1.39 -7.02
CA GLY A 269 28.11 1.87 -6.54
C GLY A 269 28.02 3.24 -5.85
N VAL A 270 27.33 4.20 -6.47
CA VAL A 270 27.10 5.54 -5.91
C VAL A 270 26.26 5.47 -4.63
N LYS A 271 25.19 4.67 -4.61
CA LYS A 271 24.35 4.50 -3.42
C LYS A 271 25.12 3.84 -2.27
N LYS A 272 25.97 2.84 -2.57
CA LYS A 272 26.83 2.20 -1.56
C LYS A 272 27.80 3.22 -0.95
N MET A 273 28.40 4.08 -1.77
CA MET A 273 29.32 5.12 -1.33
C MET A 273 28.59 6.22 -0.52
N SER A 274 27.42 6.67 -0.99
CA SER A 274 26.62 7.66 -0.27
C SER A 274 26.09 7.14 1.07
N THR A 275 25.66 5.86 1.14
CA THR A 275 25.21 5.25 2.38
C THR A 275 26.35 5.15 3.40
N TYR A 276 27.54 4.76 2.94
CA TYR A 276 28.74 4.70 3.79
C TYR A 276 29.13 6.09 4.34
N VAL A 277 29.10 7.12 3.50
CA VAL A 277 29.39 8.51 3.89
C VAL A 277 28.31 9.06 4.83
N LEU A 278 27.03 8.83 4.52
CA LEU A 278 25.91 9.30 5.33
C LEU A 278 25.83 8.59 6.69
N GLN A 279 26.05 7.28 6.76
CA GLN A 279 26.07 6.55 8.03
C GLN A 279 27.16 7.09 8.97
N ASN A 280 28.33 7.44 8.43
CA ASN A 280 29.40 8.05 9.24
C ASN A 280 29.11 9.49 9.68
N ILE A 281 28.33 10.26 8.89
CA ILE A 281 27.93 11.63 9.25
C ILE A 281 26.71 11.63 10.16
N TRP A 282 25.74 10.72 9.96
CA TRP A 282 24.47 10.67 10.69
C TRP A 282 24.53 9.94 12.03
N ALA A 283 25.45 8.98 12.19
CA ALA A 283 25.69 8.34 13.50
C ALA A 283 26.03 9.34 14.61
N HIS A 284 26.42 10.58 14.25
CA HIS A 284 26.69 11.67 15.19
C HIS A 284 25.50 12.61 15.43
N ARG A 285 24.37 12.49 14.69
CA ARG A 285 23.24 13.45 14.80
C ARG A 285 21.92 12.85 15.34
N HIS A 286 21.75 11.53 15.39
CA HIS A 286 20.55 10.89 15.93
C HIS A 286 20.73 10.45 17.38
N LYS A 287 21.02 11.38 18.28
CA LYS A 287 20.68 11.28 19.69
C LYS A 287 19.63 12.34 19.98
N LEU A 288 18.40 11.87 20.36
CA LEU A 288 17.34 12.65 20.98
C LEU A 288 16.57 13.64 20.10
N ALA A 289 15.71 13.12 19.21
CA ALA A 289 14.40 13.71 19.07
C ALA A 289 13.43 12.84 19.88
N ASP A 290 12.74 13.43 20.83
CA ASP A 290 11.58 12.83 21.49
C ASP A 290 10.50 12.74 20.41
N ASN A 291 10.32 11.55 19.80
CA ASN A 291 9.38 11.32 18.70
C ASN A 291 7.97 10.99 19.22
N THR A 292 7.69 11.29 20.48
CA THR A 292 6.36 11.05 21.04
C THR A 292 5.36 12.10 20.59
N GLU A 293 4.16 11.67 20.25
CA GLU A 293 3.09 12.49 19.68
C GLU A 293 1.91 12.61 20.62
N ASN A 294 1.42 13.82 20.85
CA ASN A 294 0.17 14.05 21.56
C ASN A 294 -1.02 13.64 20.70
N CYS A 295 -1.89 12.79 21.24
CA CYS A 295 -2.94 12.23 20.45
C CYS A 295 -4.35 12.74 20.85
N LEU A 296 -5.24 12.87 19.86
CA LEU A 296 -6.64 13.11 20.04
C LEU A 296 -7.43 11.86 19.60
N PHE A 297 -8.08 11.21 20.54
CA PHE A 297 -9.02 10.16 20.25
C PHE A 297 -10.38 10.74 19.89
N VAL A 298 -10.90 10.33 18.73
CA VAL A 298 -12.19 10.76 18.19
C VAL A 298 -13.09 9.53 18.02
N GLY A 299 -14.09 9.39 18.90
CA GLY A 299 -14.89 8.17 18.90
C GLY A 299 -15.87 8.09 20.06
N ASN A 300 -16.23 6.87 20.47
CA ASN A 300 -17.11 6.60 21.60
C ASN A 300 -16.36 6.73 22.92
N LYS A 301 -17.04 7.23 23.95
CA LYS A 301 -16.48 7.36 25.29
C LYS A 301 -16.09 6.01 25.90
N GLU A 302 -16.85 4.95 25.63
CA GLU A 302 -16.55 3.59 26.11
C GLU A 302 -15.22 3.07 25.56
N ALA A 303 -14.88 3.42 24.31
CA ALA A 303 -13.61 3.04 23.67
C ALA A 303 -12.42 3.85 24.18
N PHE A 304 -12.66 5.06 24.74
CA PHE A 304 -11.59 5.95 25.21
C PHE A 304 -10.76 5.36 26.35
N ASP A 305 -11.41 4.65 27.28
CA ASP A 305 -10.71 4.02 28.42
C ASP A 305 -9.75 2.90 27.93
N ASP A 306 -10.17 2.14 26.92
CA ASP A 306 -9.34 1.12 26.31
C ASP A 306 -8.18 1.74 25.55
N VAL A 307 -8.45 2.74 24.71
CA VAL A 307 -7.43 3.47 23.94
C VAL A 307 -6.42 4.13 24.87
N SER A 308 -6.87 4.73 25.98
CA SER A 308 -5.97 5.36 26.96
C SER A 308 -5.03 4.34 27.63
N ARG A 309 -5.52 3.12 27.88
CA ARG A 309 -4.66 2.02 28.40
C ARG A 309 -3.63 1.58 27.37
N LEU A 310 -4.04 1.41 26.09
CA LEU A 310 -3.14 1.07 25.01
C LEU A 310 -2.05 2.13 24.84
N ILE A 311 -2.42 3.41 24.78
CA ILE A 311 -1.49 4.53 24.62
C ILE A 311 -0.51 4.62 25.82
N SER A 312 -0.90 4.22 27.02
CA SER A 312 0.02 4.20 28.17
C SER A 312 1.21 3.25 27.98
N GLY A 313 1.09 2.26 27.10
CA GLY A 313 2.17 1.34 26.72
C GLY A 313 2.89 1.72 25.41
N SER A 314 2.49 2.79 24.74
CA SER A 314 3.04 3.22 23.46
C SER A 314 4.42 3.85 23.61
N GLU A 315 5.29 3.61 22.61
CA GLU A 315 6.57 4.31 22.47
C GLU A 315 6.41 5.64 21.69
N PHE A 316 5.33 5.80 20.93
CA PHE A 316 5.11 6.94 20.02
C PHE A 316 3.97 7.86 20.47
N LEU A 317 2.86 7.32 20.98
CA LEU A 317 1.66 8.09 21.34
C LEU A 317 1.65 8.41 22.85
N ARG A 318 1.19 9.62 23.21
CA ARG A 318 1.02 10.07 24.60
C ARG A 318 -0.14 11.05 24.77
N ASN A 319 -0.46 11.37 26.02
CA ASN A 319 -1.43 12.40 26.41
C ASN A 319 -2.76 12.32 25.65
N PRO A 320 -3.49 11.18 25.73
CA PRO A 320 -4.72 11.03 24.95
C PRO A 320 -5.78 12.03 25.40
N LEU A 321 -6.20 12.90 24.49
CA LEU A 321 -7.37 13.76 24.64
C LEU A 321 -8.58 13.05 24.00
N PHE A 322 -9.79 13.41 24.42
CA PHE A 322 -11.03 12.79 23.94
C PHE A 322 -11.97 13.83 23.34
N VAL A 323 -12.53 13.47 22.17
CA VAL A 323 -13.69 14.15 21.58
C VAL A 323 -14.71 13.10 21.17
N GLU A 324 -15.95 13.30 21.62
CA GLU A 324 -17.06 12.39 21.30
C GLU A 324 -17.46 12.53 19.82
N GLY A 325 -17.52 11.41 19.10
CA GLY A 325 -17.87 11.38 17.69
C GLY A 325 -19.31 11.80 17.42
N GLN A 326 -19.51 12.75 16.51
CA GLN A 326 -20.83 13.31 16.19
C GLN A 326 -21.07 13.37 14.67
N GLY A 327 -21.54 12.27 14.08
CA GLY A 327 -21.84 12.24 12.64
C GLY A 327 -20.59 12.26 11.76
N SER A 328 -20.18 13.41 11.20
CA SER A 328 -18.94 13.51 10.42
C SER A 328 -17.75 13.98 11.25
N ILE A 329 -16.53 13.69 10.79
CA ILE A 329 -15.29 14.13 11.45
C ILE A 329 -15.20 15.66 11.48
N GLU A 330 -15.57 16.35 10.39
CA GLU A 330 -15.57 17.80 10.32
C GLU A 330 -16.51 18.43 11.37
N LYS A 331 -17.70 17.84 11.55
CA LYS A 331 -18.65 18.31 12.56
C LYS A 331 -18.13 18.05 13.97
N THR A 332 -17.55 16.89 14.19
CA THR A 332 -16.98 16.50 15.48
C THR A 332 -15.83 17.42 15.91
N LEU A 333 -15.02 17.88 14.96
CA LEU A 333 -13.84 18.74 15.18
C LEU A 333 -14.12 20.23 14.90
N ALA A 334 -15.40 20.65 14.82
CA ALA A 334 -15.79 22.02 14.50
C ALA A 334 -15.31 23.04 15.54
N ASP A 335 -15.21 22.68 16.82
CA ASP A 335 -14.73 23.52 17.91
C ASP A 335 -13.21 23.76 17.87
N GLY A 336 -12.52 23.13 16.93
CA GLY A 336 -11.08 23.27 16.72
C GLY A 336 -10.28 22.05 17.21
N ILE A 337 -9.03 22.03 16.78
CA ILE A 337 -8.03 21.01 17.15
C ILE A 337 -7.02 21.70 18.06
N PRO A 338 -6.71 21.16 19.25
CA PRO A 338 -5.66 21.73 20.11
C PRO A 338 -4.32 21.81 19.35
N ASP A 339 -3.57 22.90 19.55
CA ASP A 339 -2.34 23.20 18.79
C ASP A 339 -1.22 22.18 18.99
N ASP A 340 -1.25 21.46 20.11
CA ASP A 340 -0.24 20.46 20.48
C ASP A 340 -0.58 19.03 20.01
N VAL A 341 -1.75 18.82 19.38
CA VAL A 341 -2.14 17.52 18.80
C VAL A 341 -1.40 17.28 17.50
N THR A 342 -0.69 16.15 17.45
CA THR A 342 0.06 15.71 16.27
C THR A 342 -0.37 14.33 15.75
N ALA A 343 -1.18 13.60 16.54
CA ALA A 343 -1.76 12.32 16.15
C ALA A 343 -3.26 12.29 16.36
N PHE A 344 -3.98 11.61 15.47
CA PHE A 344 -5.41 11.33 15.58
C PHE A 344 -5.64 9.85 15.66
N VAL A 345 -6.42 9.41 16.64
CA VAL A 345 -6.90 8.03 16.76
C VAL A 345 -8.40 8.02 16.52
N PHE A 346 -8.83 7.35 15.45
CA PHE A 346 -10.25 7.26 15.07
C PHE A 346 -10.84 5.92 15.50
N ASP A 347 -12.02 5.98 16.10
CA ASP A 347 -12.84 4.81 16.35
C ASP A 347 -13.56 4.37 15.07
N THR A 348 -13.14 3.23 14.53
CA THR A 348 -13.69 2.67 13.28
C THR A 348 -15.11 2.10 13.44
N SER A 349 -15.67 2.06 14.66
CA SER A 349 -17.08 1.76 14.89
C SER A 349 -17.99 2.99 14.72
N VAL A 350 -17.42 4.21 14.83
CA VAL A 350 -18.12 5.49 14.71
C VAL A 350 -17.97 6.08 13.31
N PHE A 351 -16.77 6.02 12.74
CA PHE A 351 -16.47 6.60 11.44
C PHE A 351 -16.16 5.53 10.41
N SER A 352 -16.56 5.78 9.16
CA SER A 352 -16.18 4.95 8.03
C SER A 352 -14.70 5.16 7.68
N TYR A 353 -14.09 4.15 7.04
CA TYR A 353 -12.75 4.32 6.49
C TYR A 353 -12.73 5.40 5.38
N ASP A 354 -13.83 5.57 4.65
CA ASP A 354 -13.97 6.65 3.67
C ASP A 354 -13.80 8.03 4.31
N ASP A 355 -14.57 8.31 5.38
CA ASP A 355 -14.53 9.61 6.07
C ASP A 355 -13.14 9.86 6.67
N ILE A 356 -12.55 8.86 7.31
CA ILE A 356 -11.23 8.98 7.94
C ILE A 356 -10.15 9.29 6.87
N MET A 357 -10.14 8.51 5.78
CA MET A 357 -9.13 8.66 4.73
C MET A 357 -9.25 9.99 3.97
N ASP A 358 -10.48 10.42 3.67
CA ASP A 358 -10.70 11.69 2.99
C ASP A 358 -10.33 12.87 3.89
N TRP A 359 -10.68 12.82 5.18
CA TRP A 359 -10.31 13.84 6.13
C TRP A 359 -8.77 13.97 6.29
N MET A 360 -8.09 12.85 6.50
CA MET A 360 -6.62 12.81 6.62
C MET A 360 -5.93 13.29 5.35
N TYR A 361 -6.43 12.89 4.18
CA TYR A 361 -5.88 13.33 2.89
C TYR A 361 -6.04 14.84 2.69
N ALA A 362 -7.19 15.41 3.06
CA ALA A 362 -7.44 16.84 2.98
C ALA A 362 -6.45 17.62 3.87
N ARG A 363 -6.25 17.19 5.13
CA ARG A 363 -5.29 17.83 6.05
C ARG A 363 -3.85 17.74 5.56
N ALA A 364 -3.44 16.57 5.04
CA ALA A 364 -2.11 16.40 4.45
C ALA A 364 -1.90 17.29 3.21
N SER A 365 -2.94 17.52 2.41
CA SER A 365 -2.91 18.39 1.24
C SER A 365 -2.77 19.87 1.63
N GLU A 366 -3.25 20.28 2.81
CA GLU A 366 -3.05 21.60 3.41
C GLU A 366 -1.64 21.77 4.03
N GLY A 367 -0.80 20.75 3.94
CA GLY A 367 0.56 20.75 4.49
C GLY A 367 0.64 20.37 5.98
N LYS A 368 -0.47 20.03 6.61
CA LYS A 368 -0.52 19.52 7.99
C LYS A 368 -0.04 18.07 8.00
N ARG A 369 0.64 17.67 9.07
CA ARG A 369 1.16 16.32 9.25
C ARG A 369 0.65 15.76 10.57
N TYR A 370 -0.22 14.78 10.49
CA TYR A 370 -0.74 14.06 11.64
C TYR A 370 -0.49 12.58 11.44
N THR A 371 -0.13 11.89 12.51
CA THR A 371 -0.15 10.41 12.52
C THR A 371 -1.58 9.95 12.65
N MET A 372 -2.00 8.98 11.85
CA MET A 372 -3.31 8.35 11.92
C MET A 372 -3.21 7.04 12.67
N GLY A 373 -3.99 6.92 13.74
CA GLY A 373 -4.29 5.66 14.40
C GLY A 373 -5.72 5.21 14.09
N LEU A 374 -5.91 3.93 13.85
CA LEU A 374 -7.22 3.30 13.69
C LEU A 374 -7.46 2.36 14.86
N TYR A 375 -8.43 2.70 15.69
CA TYR A 375 -8.88 1.83 16.77
C TYR A 375 -10.10 1.02 16.34
N SER A 376 -10.05 -0.28 16.58
CA SER A 376 -11.17 -1.18 16.34
C SER A 376 -11.68 -1.74 17.67
N PHE A 377 -12.88 -1.35 18.07
CA PHE A 377 -13.53 -1.87 19.27
C PHE A 377 -13.73 -3.40 19.21
N GLN A 378 -13.98 -3.94 18.02
CA GLN A 378 -14.18 -5.38 17.80
C GLN A 378 -12.93 -6.21 18.10
N THR A 379 -11.74 -5.67 17.83
CA THR A 379 -10.47 -6.37 18.02
C THR A 379 -9.72 -5.91 19.26
N GLY A 380 -10.11 -4.77 19.85
CA GLY A 380 -9.40 -4.13 20.96
C GLY A 380 -8.01 -3.64 20.58
N LYS A 381 -7.75 -3.34 19.30
CA LYS A 381 -6.45 -2.94 18.80
C LYS A 381 -6.45 -1.53 18.24
N LEU A 382 -5.35 -0.84 18.49
CA LEU A 382 -4.99 0.43 17.88
C LEU A 382 -3.78 0.21 16.95
N ILE A 383 -3.96 0.54 15.67
CA ILE A 383 -2.92 0.36 14.64
C ILE A 383 -2.56 1.71 14.04
N THR A 384 -1.27 2.03 14.05
CA THR A 384 -0.68 3.18 13.36
C THR A 384 0.31 2.72 12.29
N GLU A 385 0.99 3.67 11.61
CA GLU A 385 2.09 3.35 10.67
C GLU A 385 3.32 2.79 11.41
N ASP A 386 3.51 3.13 12.70
CA ASP A 386 4.73 2.85 13.46
C ASP A 386 4.56 1.73 14.48
N GLU A 387 3.33 1.45 14.96
CA GLU A 387 3.09 0.46 16.02
C GLU A 387 1.70 -0.18 15.98
N VAL A 388 1.58 -1.33 16.62
CA VAL A 388 0.32 -2.03 16.91
C VAL A 388 0.22 -2.21 18.42
N LEU A 389 -0.83 -1.63 19.01
CA LEU A 389 -1.13 -1.65 20.45
C LEU A 389 -2.35 -2.49 20.75
#